data_d9164294ad16882c36a161ed1a1c0978
#
_entry.id   d9164294ad16882c36a161ed1a1c0978
#
_cell.length_a   1.000
_cell.length_b   1.000
_cell.length_c   1.000
_cell.angle_alpha   90.00
_cell.angle_beta   90.00
_cell.angle_gamma   90.00
#
_symmetry.space_group_name_H-M   'P 1'
#
loop_
_entity.id
_entity.type
_entity.pdbx_description
1 polymer ?
#
loop_
_entity_poly.entity_id
_entity_poly.type
_entity_poly.pdbx_seq_one_letter_code
_entity_poly.pdbx_strand_id
1 'polypeptide(L)'
;MNTETTDRKPYHHGNLRGALLTAARRMLETEGHSDLSLRKCATAVGVSATAPQNHFANKAALLTALAAEGYAELEDYMRRNAHEVADRNKRREAALQGYVAFAQDHPALYELMFARDRVSSNDADLLRHVSACFVILADISKDFGDFEGDPANVDAKQQMFLWSLVHGYAQLLTANRFKKDSMLEAGILDIIPKLVTNSGR
;
A
#
# COMPACT_ATOMS: atom_id res chain seq x y z
N MET A 1 25.09 -42.18 22.74
CA MET A 1 24.70 -40.91 23.32
C MET A 1 25.01 -39.83 22.29
N ASN A 2 24.01 -39.52 21.46
CA ASN A 2 24.12 -38.42 20.47
C ASN A 2 23.36 -37.23 21.05
N THR A 3 24.07 -36.20 21.40
CA THR A 3 23.51 -34.90 21.75
C THR A 3 23.28 -34.14 20.46
N GLU A 4 22.04 -34.05 19.99
CA GLU A 4 21.61 -33.12 18.93
C GLU A 4 21.69 -31.70 19.49
N THR A 5 22.67 -30.96 19.03
CA THR A 5 22.80 -29.53 19.27
C THR A 5 21.85 -28.84 18.31
N THR A 6 20.68 -28.40 18.79
CA THR A 6 19.76 -27.53 18.08
C THR A 6 20.49 -26.21 17.81
N ASP A 7 20.82 -25.99 16.54
CA ASP A 7 21.41 -24.75 16.02
C ASP A 7 20.34 -23.63 16.06
N ARG A 8 20.25 -22.94 17.21
CA ARG A 8 19.45 -21.73 17.36
C ARG A 8 20.22 -20.60 16.68
N LYS A 9 19.80 -20.21 15.46
CA LYS A 9 20.28 -18.98 14.82
C LYS A 9 20.26 -17.82 15.83
N PRO A 10 21.35 -17.03 15.94
CA PRO A 10 21.40 -15.92 16.87
C PRO A 10 20.35 -14.88 16.53
N TYR A 11 19.41 -14.68 17.44
CA TYR A 11 18.43 -13.62 17.39
C TYR A 11 19.16 -12.29 17.61
N HIS A 12 19.13 -11.41 16.59
CA HIS A 12 19.68 -10.06 16.68
C HIS A 12 18.82 -9.22 17.64
N HIS A 13 19.26 -9.04 18.88
CA HIS A 13 18.59 -8.24 19.93
C HIS A 13 18.37 -6.76 19.56
N GLY A 14 18.84 -6.28 18.37
CA GLY A 14 18.82 -4.87 17.98
C GLY A 14 17.55 -4.39 17.27
N ASN A 15 16.71 -5.28 16.69
CA ASN A 15 15.53 -4.84 15.92
C ASN A 15 14.30 -5.75 16.12
N LEU A 16 13.89 -5.91 17.38
CA LEU A 16 12.69 -6.70 17.70
C LEU A 16 11.44 -6.15 17.05
N ARG A 17 11.29 -4.81 16.98
CA ARG A 17 10.16 -4.16 16.32
C ARG A 17 10.05 -4.59 14.86
N GLY A 18 11.13 -4.52 14.10
CA GLY A 18 11.14 -4.93 12.69
C GLY A 18 10.90 -6.44 12.51
N ALA A 19 11.47 -7.29 13.37
CA ALA A 19 11.21 -8.73 13.33
C ALA A 19 9.72 -9.06 13.58
N LEU A 20 9.08 -8.36 14.53
CA LEU A 20 7.65 -8.51 14.80
C LEU A 20 6.79 -8.04 13.61
N LEU A 21 7.14 -6.93 12.96
CA LEU A 21 6.44 -6.45 11.75
C LEU A 21 6.59 -7.43 10.60
N THR A 22 7.80 -7.96 10.36
CA THR A 22 8.02 -8.99 9.32
C THR A 22 7.19 -10.25 9.58
N ALA A 23 7.14 -10.72 10.84
CA ALA A 23 6.32 -11.87 11.21
C ALA A 23 4.83 -11.59 11.04
N ALA A 24 4.38 -10.40 11.48
CA ALA A 24 2.99 -9.97 11.35
C ALA A 24 2.56 -9.83 9.89
N ARG A 25 3.41 -9.27 9.03
CA ARG A 25 3.16 -9.17 7.59
C ARG A 25 2.98 -10.54 6.97
N ARG A 26 3.89 -11.48 7.23
CA ARG A 26 3.76 -12.84 6.72
C ARG A 26 2.43 -13.49 7.14
N MET A 27 2.04 -13.35 8.42
CA MET A 27 0.77 -13.87 8.92
C MET A 27 -0.43 -13.20 8.25
N LEU A 28 -0.36 -11.88 8.04
CA LEU A 28 -1.41 -11.14 7.32
C LEU A 28 -1.64 -11.70 5.92
N GLU A 29 -0.56 -11.97 5.18
CA GLU A 29 -0.62 -12.46 3.80
C GLU A 29 -1.05 -13.94 3.71
N THR A 30 -0.73 -14.77 4.70
CA THR A 30 -1.04 -16.21 4.67
C THR A 30 -2.32 -16.61 5.40
N GLU A 31 -2.65 -15.94 6.49
CA GLU A 31 -3.76 -16.30 7.40
C GLU A 31 -4.83 -15.20 7.48
N GLY A 32 -4.53 -14.01 6.95
CA GLY A 32 -5.39 -12.84 7.07
C GLY A 32 -5.27 -12.15 8.44
N HIS A 33 -5.94 -10.99 8.55
CA HIS A 33 -5.86 -10.15 9.75
C HIS A 33 -6.54 -10.73 11.00
N SER A 34 -7.52 -11.64 10.83
CA SER A 34 -8.30 -12.20 11.95
C SER A 34 -7.43 -13.00 12.90
N ASP A 35 -6.57 -13.83 12.35
CA ASP A 35 -5.70 -14.73 13.10
C ASP A 35 -4.41 -14.08 13.64
N LEU A 36 -4.09 -12.86 13.19
CA LEU A 36 -2.93 -12.12 13.63
C LEU A 36 -3.06 -11.65 15.08
N SER A 37 -2.04 -11.92 15.91
CA SER A 37 -1.97 -11.43 17.28
C SER A 37 -0.51 -11.20 17.71
N LEU A 38 -0.31 -10.26 18.67
CA LEU A 38 1.02 -9.99 19.24
C LEU A 38 1.68 -11.25 19.80
N ARG A 39 0.89 -12.14 20.42
CA ARG A 39 1.37 -13.42 20.97
C ARG A 39 1.87 -14.35 19.87
N LYS A 40 1.12 -14.51 18.77
CA LYS A 40 1.57 -15.31 17.62
C LYS A 40 2.85 -14.74 17.00
N CYS A 41 2.94 -13.41 16.85
CA CYS A 41 4.16 -12.76 16.39
C CYS A 41 5.35 -13.00 17.31
N ALA A 42 5.16 -12.88 18.64
CA ALA A 42 6.19 -13.20 19.63
C ALA A 42 6.72 -14.64 19.50
N THR A 43 5.79 -15.61 19.38
CA THR A 43 6.15 -17.02 19.15
C THR A 43 6.93 -17.22 17.87
N ALA A 44 6.51 -16.56 16.76
CA ALA A 44 7.16 -16.69 15.45
C ALA A 44 8.60 -16.14 15.44
N VAL A 45 8.88 -15.11 16.26
CA VAL A 45 10.25 -14.53 16.38
C VAL A 45 11.04 -15.10 17.56
N GLY A 46 10.47 -16.02 18.35
CA GLY A 46 11.16 -16.72 19.41
C GLY A 46 11.38 -15.91 20.69
N VAL A 47 10.50 -14.94 20.99
CA VAL A 47 10.56 -14.12 22.21
C VAL A 47 9.40 -14.42 23.17
N SER A 48 9.48 -13.88 24.40
CA SER A 48 8.41 -14.01 25.38
C SER A 48 7.12 -13.36 24.88
N ALA A 49 5.96 -13.88 25.30
CA ALA A 49 4.64 -13.36 24.92
C ALA A 49 4.41 -11.89 25.29
N THR A 50 5.17 -11.37 26.26
CA THR A 50 5.09 -9.97 26.73
C THR A 50 6.05 -9.02 26.02
N ALA A 51 7.11 -9.53 25.38
CA ALA A 51 8.10 -8.70 24.70
C ALA A 51 7.51 -7.73 23.65
N PRO A 52 6.50 -8.11 22.82
CA PRO A 52 5.91 -7.19 21.87
C PRO A 52 5.27 -5.96 22.47
N GLN A 53 4.80 -6.01 23.73
CA GLN A 53 4.12 -4.89 24.40
C GLN A 53 5.03 -3.66 24.60
N ASN A 54 6.36 -3.85 24.58
CA ASN A 54 7.32 -2.75 24.61
C ASN A 54 7.40 -1.98 23.30
N HIS A 55 6.81 -2.51 22.21
CA HIS A 55 6.86 -1.93 20.86
C HIS A 55 5.47 -1.58 20.32
N PHE A 56 4.45 -2.35 20.70
CA PHE A 56 3.07 -2.20 20.24
C PHE A 56 2.12 -2.35 21.41
N ALA A 57 1.40 -1.29 21.75
CA ALA A 57 0.47 -1.28 22.87
C ALA A 57 -0.64 -2.36 22.76
N ASN A 58 -1.06 -2.67 21.53
CA ASN A 58 -2.08 -3.64 21.22
C ASN A 58 -2.03 -4.08 19.75
N LYS A 59 -2.95 -4.97 19.32
CA LYS A 59 -3.07 -5.43 17.94
C LYS A 59 -3.31 -4.26 16.97
N ALA A 60 -4.12 -3.27 17.33
CA ALA A 60 -4.39 -2.13 16.45
C ALA A 60 -3.13 -1.30 16.18
N ALA A 61 -2.25 -1.10 17.18
CA ALA A 61 -0.97 -0.43 17.00
C ALA A 61 -0.05 -1.21 16.05
N LEU A 62 -0.02 -2.55 16.15
CA LEU A 62 0.73 -3.39 15.20
C LEU A 62 0.18 -3.29 13.77
N LEU A 63 -1.16 -3.36 13.61
CA LEU A 63 -1.81 -3.23 12.30
C LEU A 63 -1.60 -1.83 11.69
N THR A 64 -1.62 -0.78 12.51
CA THR A 64 -1.33 0.59 12.08
C THR A 64 0.11 0.73 11.57
N ALA A 65 1.08 0.13 12.27
CA ALA A 65 2.46 0.13 11.82
C ALA A 65 2.66 -0.66 10.51
N LEU A 66 1.95 -1.78 10.33
CA LEU A 66 1.95 -2.51 9.05
C LEU A 66 1.34 -1.67 7.92
N ALA A 67 0.24 -0.97 8.19
CA ALA A 67 -0.36 -0.08 7.20
C ALA A 67 0.59 1.07 6.82
N ALA A 68 1.34 1.63 7.78
CA ALA A 68 2.36 2.64 7.50
C ALA A 68 3.48 2.12 6.59
N GLU A 69 3.98 0.88 6.84
CA GLU A 69 4.93 0.21 5.92
C GLU A 69 4.30 -0.01 4.54
N GLY A 70 3.02 -0.39 4.48
CA GLY A 70 2.30 -0.56 3.21
C GLY A 70 2.22 0.73 2.40
N TYR A 71 1.94 1.87 3.03
CA TYR A 71 1.94 3.17 2.33
C TYR A 71 3.35 3.59 1.89
N ALA A 72 4.39 3.29 2.67
CA ALA A 72 5.77 3.52 2.25
C ALA A 72 6.14 2.70 1.00
N GLU A 73 5.75 1.44 0.96
CA GLU A 73 5.97 0.58 -0.20
C GLU A 73 5.13 1.01 -1.40
N LEU A 74 3.88 1.42 -1.20
CA LEU A 74 3.04 1.95 -2.27
C LEU A 74 3.69 3.21 -2.89
N GLU A 75 4.24 4.10 -2.06
CA GLU A 75 5.02 5.25 -2.53
C GLU A 75 6.17 4.80 -3.43
N ASP A 76 6.95 3.79 -3.00
CA ASP A 76 8.07 3.24 -3.75
C ASP A 76 7.63 2.63 -5.09
N TYR A 77 6.53 1.86 -5.10
CA TYR A 77 5.96 1.30 -6.33
C TYR A 77 5.53 2.38 -7.32
N MET A 78 4.88 3.44 -6.84
CA MET A 78 4.47 4.56 -7.69
C MET A 78 5.67 5.34 -8.24
N ARG A 79 6.79 5.42 -7.51
CA ARG A 79 7.99 6.18 -7.92
C ARG A 79 8.94 5.41 -8.83
N ARG A 80 9.09 4.10 -8.67
CA ARG A 80 10.15 3.29 -9.30
C ARG A 80 10.31 3.52 -10.80
N ASN A 81 9.21 3.54 -11.54
CA ASN A 81 9.24 3.71 -13.00
C ASN A 81 8.95 5.15 -13.43
N ALA A 82 8.60 6.02 -12.48
CA ALA A 82 8.19 7.39 -12.76
C ALA A 82 9.32 8.41 -12.52
N HIS A 83 10.38 8.06 -11.80
CA HIS A 83 11.37 8.97 -11.21
C HIS A 83 12.12 9.81 -12.25
N GLU A 84 12.42 9.28 -13.42
CA GLU A 84 13.23 9.98 -14.45
C GLU A 84 12.42 10.29 -15.72
N VAL A 85 11.11 10.13 -15.67
CA VAL A 85 10.26 10.35 -16.83
C VAL A 85 9.86 11.81 -16.92
N ALA A 86 10.44 12.54 -17.89
CA ALA A 86 10.15 13.96 -18.12
C ALA A 86 8.71 14.19 -18.61
N ASP A 87 8.20 13.28 -19.44
CA ASP A 87 6.83 13.34 -19.97
C ASP A 87 5.81 13.02 -18.85
N ARG A 88 4.92 13.98 -18.56
CA ARG A 88 3.93 13.86 -17.49
C ARG A 88 2.94 12.72 -17.72
N ASN A 89 2.52 12.46 -18.96
CA ASN A 89 1.58 11.40 -19.25
C ASN A 89 2.23 10.03 -18.99
N LYS A 90 3.46 9.83 -19.47
CA LYS A 90 4.22 8.59 -19.19
C LYS A 90 4.50 8.43 -17.71
N ARG A 91 4.78 9.51 -16.98
CA ARG A 91 4.98 9.48 -15.53
C ARG A 91 3.70 9.09 -14.81
N ARG A 92 2.55 9.63 -15.23
CA ARG A 92 1.23 9.21 -14.74
C ARG A 92 0.97 7.73 -14.97
N GLU A 93 1.18 7.26 -16.20
CA GLU A 93 1.02 5.85 -16.57
C GLU A 93 1.87 4.94 -15.67
N ALA A 94 3.15 5.26 -15.52
CA ALA A 94 4.07 4.49 -14.68
C ALA A 94 3.65 4.46 -13.20
N ALA A 95 3.23 5.60 -12.64
CA ALA A 95 2.76 5.67 -11.26
C ALA A 95 1.46 4.87 -11.04
N LEU A 96 0.52 4.93 -11.97
CA LEU A 96 -0.74 4.17 -11.88
C LEU A 96 -0.52 2.66 -12.03
N GLN A 97 0.40 2.24 -12.92
CA GLN A 97 0.82 0.84 -13.01
C GLN A 97 1.48 0.38 -11.71
N GLY A 98 2.33 1.22 -11.10
CA GLY A 98 2.94 0.94 -9.80
C GLY A 98 1.89 0.76 -8.69
N TYR A 99 0.90 1.63 -8.64
CA TYR A 99 -0.22 1.51 -7.69
C TYR A 99 -0.94 0.17 -7.81
N VAL A 100 -1.28 -0.23 -9.03
CA VAL A 100 -1.98 -1.49 -9.30
C VAL A 100 -1.09 -2.70 -9.00
N ALA A 101 0.19 -2.65 -9.38
CA ALA A 101 1.16 -3.71 -9.12
C ALA A 101 1.31 -3.95 -7.61
N PHE A 102 1.43 -2.89 -6.81
CA PHE A 102 1.46 -3.01 -5.34
C PHE A 102 0.22 -3.73 -4.79
N ALA A 103 -0.98 -3.35 -5.26
CA ALA A 103 -2.21 -3.99 -4.81
C ALA A 103 -2.29 -5.47 -5.18
N GLN A 104 -1.76 -5.86 -6.34
CA GLN A 104 -1.69 -7.25 -6.80
C GLN A 104 -0.65 -8.07 -6.04
N ASP A 105 0.54 -7.50 -5.79
CA ASP A 105 1.63 -8.17 -5.10
C ASP A 105 1.34 -8.35 -3.60
N HIS A 106 0.57 -7.41 -3.00
CA HIS A 106 0.30 -7.35 -1.57
C HIS A 106 -1.19 -7.16 -1.23
N PRO A 107 -2.09 -8.04 -1.69
CA PRO A 107 -3.54 -7.82 -1.59
C PRO A 107 -4.05 -7.70 -0.15
N ALA A 108 -3.53 -8.52 0.78
CA ALA A 108 -3.94 -8.48 2.19
C ALA A 108 -3.44 -7.20 2.91
N LEU A 109 -2.23 -6.74 2.58
CA LEU A 109 -1.70 -5.48 3.09
C LEU A 109 -2.46 -4.29 2.50
N TYR A 110 -2.75 -4.32 1.19
CA TYR A 110 -3.56 -3.31 0.53
C TYR A 110 -4.95 -3.18 1.16
N GLU A 111 -5.63 -4.30 1.44
CA GLU A 111 -6.91 -4.29 2.16
C GLU A 111 -6.78 -3.68 3.55
N LEU A 112 -5.74 -4.04 4.31
CA LEU A 112 -5.50 -3.52 5.64
C LEU A 112 -5.31 -1.99 5.64
N MET A 113 -4.57 -1.43 4.68
CA MET A 113 -4.28 0.01 4.60
C MET A 113 -5.55 0.87 4.57
N PHE A 114 -6.63 0.36 4.02
CA PHE A 114 -7.93 1.06 3.89
C PHE A 114 -8.98 0.62 4.92
N ALA A 115 -8.63 -0.28 5.85
CA ALA A 115 -9.52 -0.79 6.88
C ALA A 115 -9.59 0.19 8.08
N ARG A 116 -10.47 1.22 7.98
CA ARG A 116 -10.60 2.29 9.00
C ARG A 116 -10.97 1.80 10.40
N ASP A 117 -11.60 0.66 10.50
CA ASP A 117 -11.99 0.02 11.76
C ASP A 117 -10.81 -0.65 12.49
N ARG A 118 -9.68 -0.83 11.82
CA ARG A 118 -8.52 -1.61 12.30
C ARG A 118 -7.25 -0.78 12.45
N VAL A 119 -7.17 0.34 11.75
CA VAL A 119 -5.99 1.19 11.64
C VAL A 119 -6.28 2.56 12.25
N SER A 120 -5.38 3.04 13.10
CA SER A 120 -5.53 4.38 13.71
C SER A 120 -5.26 5.48 12.68
N SER A 121 -6.26 6.30 12.41
CA SER A 121 -6.15 7.42 11.47
C SER A 121 -5.29 8.59 11.98
N ASN A 122 -4.86 8.57 13.26
CA ASN A 122 -4.11 9.67 13.89
C ASN A 122 -2.64 9.30 14.17
N ASP A 123 -2.17 8.17 13.65
CA ASP A 123 -0.76 7.77 13.80
C ASP A 123 0.14 8.64 12.91
N ALA A 124 1.19 9.20 13.48
CA ALA A 124 2.04 10.17 12.77
C ALA A 124 2.86 9.54 11.64
N ASP A 125 3.34 8.31 11.84
CA ASP A 125 4.09 7.58 10.80
C ASP A 125 3.18 7.21 9.64
N LEU A 126 1.98 6.71 9.94
CA LEU A 126 0.97 6.41 8.92
C LEU A 126 0.63 7.66 8.12
N LEU A 127 0.30 8.78 8.79
CA LEU A 127 -0.09 10.02 8.13
C LEU A 127 1.03 10.57 7.23
N ARG A 128 2.29 10.43 7.63
CA ARG A 128 3.44 10.85 6.82
C ARG A 128 3.49 10.11 5.49
N HIS A 129 3.36 8.78 5.49
CA HIS A 129 3.41 7.96 4.28
C HIS A 129 2.15 8.12 3.42
N VAL A 130 0.98 8.23 4.05
CA VAL A 130 -0.27 8.59 3.34
C VAL A 130 -0.08 9.91 2.58
N SER A 131 0.45 10.96 3.26
CA SER A 131 0.68 12.26 2.64
C SER A 131 1.67 12.18 1.47
N ALA A 132 2.72 11.36 1.57
CA ALA A 132 3.68 11.16 0.48
C ALA A 132 3.01 10.55 -0.77
N CYS A 133 2.13 9.57 -0.62
CA CYS A 133 1.34 9.01 -1.73
C CYS A 133 0.41 10.08 -2.34
N PHE A 134 -0.23 10.90 -1.51
CA PHE A 134 -1.10 11.98 -2.00
C PHE A 134 -0.32 13.07 -2.76
N VAL A 135 0.93 13.36 -2.39
CA VAL A 135 1.80 14.28 -3.14
C VAL A 135 2.08 13.74 -4.55
N ILE A 136 2.34 12.44 -4.70
CA ILE A 136 2.51 11.83 -6.02
C ILE A 136 1.21 11.93 -6.82
N LEU A 137 0.08 11.58 -6.22
CA LEU A 137 -1.23 11.67 -6.87
C LEU A 137 -1.53 13.11 -7.33
N ALA A 138 -1.24 14.11 -6.50
CA ALA A 138 -1.42 15.51 -6.85
C ALA A 138 -0.55 15.93 -8.05
N ASP A 139 0.69 15.45 -8.13
CA ASP A 139 1.57 15.74 -9.29
C ASP A 139 1.06 15.10 -10.58
N ILE A 140 0.71 13.81 -10.54
CA ILE A 140 0.30 13.07 -11.74
C ILE A 140 -1.13 13.37 -12.18
N SER A 141 -1.96 13.98 -11.33
CA SER A 141 -3.34 14.35 -11.68
C SER A 141 -3.46 15.70 -12.40
N LYS A 142 -2.41 16.53 -12.35
CA LYS A 142 -2.43 17.83 -13.04
C LYS A 142 -2.72 17.66 -14.52
N ASP A 143 -3.59 18.51 -15.04
CA ASP A 143 -4.06 18.49 -16.43
C ASP A 143 -4.74 17.17 -16.85
N PHE A 144 -5.27 16.41 -15.86
CA PHE A 144 -6.00 15.18 -16.13
C PHE A 144 -7.52 15.41 -16.11
N GLY A 145 -8.12 15.30 -17.28
CA GLY A 145 -9.55 15.55 -17.46
C GLY A 145 -9.91 17.02 -17.64
N ASP A 146 -11.08 17.26 -18.20
CA ASP A 146 -11.63 18.59 -18.43
C ASP A 146 -12.61 18.92 -17.30
N PHE A 147 -12.13 19.69 -16.33
CA PHE A 147 -12.93 20.12 -15.17
C PHE A 147 -13.04 21.63 -15.14
N GLU A 148 -14.25 22.12 -15.02
CA GLU A 148 -14.54 23.56 -14.92
C GLU A 148 -14.50 24.04 -13.45
N GLY A 149 -14.10 25.30 -13.28
CA GLY A 149 -14.20 26.01 -12.01
C GLY A 149 -12.94 26.76 -11.61
N ASP A 150 -12.88 27.15 -10.34
CA ASP A 150 -11.69 27.75 -9.74
C ASP A 150 -10.49 26.78 -9.79
N PRO A 151 -9.25 27.23 -10.12
CA PRO A 151 -8.09 26.37 -10.27
C PRO A 151 -7.85 25.40 -9.10
N ALA A 152 -7.98 25.87 -7.85
CA ALA A 152 -7.79 25.02 -6.69
C ALA A 152 -8.85 23.89 -6.61
N ASN A 153 -10.07 24.18 -7.02
CA ASN A 153 -11.14 23.17 -7.10
C ASN A 153 -10.93 22.20 -8.26
N VAL A 154 -10.38 22.67 -9.39
CA VAL A 154 -10.04 21.83 -10.55
C VAL A 154 -8.97 20.82 -10.15
N ASP A 155 -7.87 21.25 -9.52
CA ASP A 155 -6.80 20.36 -9.05
C ASP A 155 -7.35 19.27 -8.09
N ALA A 156 -8.19 19.65 -7.14
CA ALA A 156 -8.81 18.70 -6.22
C ALA A 156 -9.73 17.70 -6.92
N LYS A 157 -10.51 18.13 -7.92
CA LYS A 157 -11.38 17.27 -8.72
C LYS A 157 -10.54 16.28 -9.54
N GLN A 158 -9.48 16.75 -10.20
CA GLN A 158 -8.57 15.92 -10.98
C GLN A 158 -7.91 14.83 -10.10
N GLN A 159 -7.41 15.22 -8.94
CA GLN A 159 -6.80 14.29 -7.98
C GLN A 159 -7.82 13.25 -7.48
N MET A 160 -9.01 13.69 -7.08
CA MET A 160 -10.07 12.79 -6.61
C MET A 160 -10.52 11.83 -7.71
N PHE A 161 -10.68 12.31 -8.93
CA PHE A 161 -11.07 11.49 -10.06
C PHE A 161 -10.03 10.41 -10.35
N LEU A 162 -8.75 10.79 -10.47
CA LEU A 162 -7.68 9.85 -10.75
C LEU A 162 -7.52 8.81 -9.63
N TRP A 163 -7.59 9.26 -8.37
CA TRP A 163 -7.54 8.35 -7.24
C TRP A 163 -8.73 7.38 -7.22
N SER A 164 -9.94 7.87 -7.42
CA SER A 164 -11.15 7.02 -7.48
C SER A 164 -11.03 5.97 -8.58
N LEU A 165 -10.48 6.33 -9.73
CA LEU A 165 -10.26 5.43 -10.85
C LEU A 165 -9.28 4.31 -10.49
N VAL A 166 -8.06 4.66 -10.07
CA VAL A 166 -7.01 3.66 -9.79
C VAL A 166 -7.34 2.82 -8.55
N HIS A 167 -7.88 3.45 -7.51
CA HIS A 167 -8.27 2.74 -6.29
C HIS A 167 -9.44 1.79 -6.55
N GLY A 168 -10.47 2.24 -7.25
CA GLY A 168 -11.60 1.38 -7.62
C GLY A 168 -11.18 0.20 -8.49
N TYR A 169 -10.31 0.43 -9.49
CA TYR A 169 -9.75 -0.62 -10.31
C TYR A 169 -8.96 -1.64 -9.47
N ALA A 170 -8.05 -1.18 -8.61
CA ALA A 170 -7.25 -2.05 -7.76
C ALA A 170 -8.12 -2.85 -6.76
N GLN A 171 -9.14 -2.24 -6.18
CA GLN A 171 -10.10 -2.92 -5.30
C GLN A 171 -10.88 -4.03 -6.02
N LEU A 172 -11.35 -3.76 -7.23
CA LEU A 172 -12.06 -4.77 -8.03
C LEU A 172 -11.14 -5.93 -8.41
N LEU A 173 -9.89 -5.64 -8.72
CA LEU A 173 -8.88 -6.62 -9.10
C LEU A 173 -8.51 -7.53 -7.92
N THR A 174 -8.21 -6.95 -6.75
CA THR A 174 -7.82 -7.71 -5.54
C THR A 174 -8.99 -8.52 -4.96
N ALA A 175 -10.22 -8.03 -5.11
CA ALA A 175 -11.42 -8.74 -4.69
C ALA A 175 -11.82 -9.91 -5.61
N ASN A 176 -11.02 -10.24 -6.64
CA ASN A 176 -11.34 -11.27 -7.66
C ASN A 176 -12.75 -11.09 -8.28
N ARG A 177 -13.20 -9.84 -8.44
CA ARG A 177 -14.52 -9.54 -9.00
C ARG A 177 -14.55 -9.65 -10.51
N PHE A 178 -13.38 -9.76 -11.15
CA PHE A 178 -13.26 -9.98 -12.57
C PHE A 178 -13.21 -11.48 -12.86
N LYS A 179 -14.21 -12.00 -13.58
CA LYS A 179 -14.11 -13.36 -14.14
C LYS A 179 -13.07 -13.36 -15.26
N LYS A 180 -12.20 -14.36 -15.28
CA LYS A 180 -11.13 -14.53 -16.27
C LYS A 180 -11.58 -14.45 -17.74
N ASP A 181 -12.87 -14.65 -18.02
CA ASP A 181 -13.46 -14.66 -19.37
C ASP A 181 -14.32 -13.42 -19.68
N SER A 182 -14.35 -12.44 -18.79
CA SER A 182 -15.13 -11.22 -19.02
C SER A 182 -14.21 -10.07 -19.40
N MET A 183 -14.66 -9.22 -20.28
CA MET A 183 -14.19 -7.95 -20.87
C MET A 183 -12.97 -7.20 -20.27
N LEU A 184 -12.28 -7.72 -19.26
CA LEU A 184 -11.23 -7.02 -18.50
C LEU A 184 -9.89 -7.75 -18.52
N GLU A 185 -9.42 -8.14 -19.70
CA GLU A 185 -7.99 -8.19 -19.98
C GLU A 185 -7.40 -6.77 -20.09
N ALA A 186 -8.25 -5.75 -20.05
CA ALA A 186 -7.84 -4.36 -20.09
C ALA A 186 -7.10 -3.97 -18.80
N GLY A 187 -5.85 -3.57 -18.94
CA GLY A 187 -5.06 -2.98 -17.87
C GLY A 187 -5.59 -1.60 -17.46
N ILE A 188 -5.08 -1.05 -16.35
CA ILE A 188 -5.47 0.29 -15.89
C ILE A 188 -5.30 1.35 -17.01
N LEU A 189 -4.30 1.21 -17.86
CA LEU A 189 -4.03 2.16 -18.93
C LEU A 189 -5.06 2.12 -20.07
N ASP A 190 -5.74 1.00 -20.26
CA ASP A 190 -6.75 0.85 -21.31
C ASP A 190 -8.07 1.53 -20.94
N ILE A 191 -8.33 1.68 -19.63
CA ILE A 191 -9.54 2.34 -19.13
C ILE A 191 -9.36 3.83 -18.84
N ILE A 192 -8.10 4.33 -18.84
CA ILE A 192 -7.85 5.76 -18.72
C ILE A 192 -8.23 6.44 -20.05
N PRO A 193 -9.14 7.44 -20.03
CA PRO A 193 -9.46 8.19 -21.22
C PRO A 193 -8.18 8.78 -21.82
N LYS A 194 -7.93 8.53 -23.11
CA LYS A 194 -6.86 9.21 -23.81
C LYS A 194 -7.21 10.69 -23.79
N LEU A 195 -6.49 11.47 -23.00
CA LEU A 195 -6.66 12.90 -22.98
C LEU A 195 -6.30 13.42 -24.35
N VAL A 196 -7.28 13.98 -25.04
CA VAL A 196 -7.03 14.82 -26.19
C VAL A 196 -6.26 16.01 -25.63
N THR A 197 -4.94 16.00 -25.79
CA THR A 197 -4.13 17.20 -25.56
C THR A 197 -4.64 18.21 -26.58
N ASN A 198 -5.42 19.17 -26.12
CA ASN A 198 -5.71 20.39 -26.90
C ASN A 198 -4.39 21.16 -27.07
N SER A 199 -3.54 20.67 -27.98
CA SER A 199 -2.40 21.40 -28.51
C SER A 199 -2.97 22.40 -29.51
N GLY A 200 -3.43 23.54 -29.01
CA GLY A 200 -3.85 24.61 -29.94
C GLY A 200 -4.96 25.51 -29.40
N ARG A 201 -4.59 26.46 -28.56
CA ARG A 201 -5.06 27.86 -28.65
C ARG A 201 -4.03 28.77 -28.00
#